data_abb5ca67c84c1db93550db091ae6f25d
#
_entry.id   abb5ca67c84c1db93550db091ae6f25d
#
_cell.length_a   1.000
_cell.length_b   1.000
_cell.length_c   1.000
_cell.angle_alpha   90.00
_cell.angle_beta   90.00
_cell.angle_gamma   90.00
#
_symmetry.space_group_name_H-M   'P 1'
#
loop_
_entity.id
_entity.type
_entity.pdbx_description
1 polymer ?
#
loop_
_entity_poly.entity_id
_entity_poly.type
_entity_poly.pdbx_seq_one_letter_code
_entity_poly.pdbx_strand_id
1 'polypeptide(L)'
;MESVFTARESFVRACVRSFVSSLPDILISRLRGDEEDSMKLFCSGDDAPATTPKPKDGTRGEKGDRSGKQDVDRFGYYQMIMFSIISLPLFLSAGFTLAYVFTAGEVKYRCLVPECENANDTSFDVPWAAESAPDISEMSKCARYEVINHTDQCTDQVFSNVTRKCDSWIYDPSENTILSEWGLTCDVNRWKLTLVGTINNVGQFVGLIFAGYVSDRYGRRTILTLATFLSGISGLIHSFSVNYWMFLAFEFIDATVGAGIYSAGFILGMEMAGVKGRVLASTITSCLFAVGEVLLGLIAMWTRSWRLILRLVYGPALLAILMPFLIPESVRWLLANGKHDKVERIYRKMARMNGLSINDEAIGEFKEVNMVKTEKTEQLEKKNPLMQILGSSVMMTRLLACSFCWLTNTFVYYGLSLNSVAFAGDKYTNFILVAIVEIPAYFLTWFMTDWLGRKITLSSSFLLSGVFCLAIQFVPSGSWSFIPLILYMGGKWCITMSFSTVYIYTAELFPTNVRHSLLGICSMTGRMGSILSPQTPLLAQIMPALPLILFGCMSLSAGLLSLIFPETLGTKLPDTVGEAENIGKPQLKQDAQDSPS
;
A
#
# COMPACT_ATOMS: atom_id res chain seq x y z
N MET A 1 2.00 28.29 -28.21
CA MET A 1 2.56 27.61 -26.99
C MET A 1 2.08 28.24 -25.69
N GLU A 2 1.92 29.57 -25.63
CA GLU A 2 1.39 30.24 -24.41
C GLU A 2 -0.07 29.91 -24.08
N SER A 3 -0.94 29.74 -25.08
CA SER A 3 -2.36 29.40 -24.86
C SER A 3 -2.57 28.00 -24.25
N VAL A 4 -1.70 27.06 -24.57
CA VAL A 4 -1.73 25.70 -23.98
C VAL A 4 -1.21 25.71 -22.51
N PHE A 5 -0.31 26.64 -22.20
CA PHE A 5 0.23 26.83 -20.85
C PHE A 5 -0.81 27.43 -19.90
N THR A 6 -1.59 28.42 -20.36
CA THR A 6 -2.67 29.06 -19.57
C THR A 6 -3.87 28.14 -19.34
N ALA A 7 -4.28 27.35 -20.33
CA ALA A 7 -5.33 26.34 -20.18
C ALA A 7 -4.93 25.23 -19.18
N ARG A 8 -3.65 24.85 -19.21
CA ARG A 8 -3.06 23.87 -18.29
C ARG A 8 -3.04 24.38 -16.84
N GLU A 9 -2.65 25.62 -16.60
CA GLU A 9 -2.69 26.22 -15.26
C GLU A 9 -4.13 26.32 -14.73
N SER A 10 -5.08 26.66 -15.59
CA SER A 10 -6.50 26.75 -15.22
C SER A 10 -7.08 25.40 -14.83
N PHE A 11 -6.80 24.34 -15.60
CA PHE A 11 -7.27 22.98 -15.31
C PHE A 11 -6.67 22.44 -14.00
N VAL A 12 -5.34 22.59 -13.80
CA VAL A 12 -4.67 22.17 -12.58
C VAL A 12 -5.17 22.96 -11.36
N ARG A 13 -5.42 24.28 -11.51
CA ARG A 13 -6.03 25.11 -10.46
C ARG A 13 -7.45 24.65 -10.09
N ALA A 14 -8.24 24.22 -11.06
CA ALA A 14 -9.60 23.70 -10.82
C ALA A 14 -9.55 22.36 -10.07
N CYS A 15 -8.72 21.43 -10.50
CA CYS A 15 -8.54 20.13 -9.82
C CYS A 15 -8.00 20.30 -8.40
N VAL A 16 -6.98 21.15 -8.19
CA VAL A 16 -6.41 21.42 -6.86
C VAL A 16 -7.42 22.12 -5.95
N ARG A 17 -8.20 23.08 -6.46
CA ARG A 17 -9.28 23.72 -5.65
C ARG A 17 -10.35 22.72 -5.25
N SER A 18 -10.78 21.84 -6.14
CA SER A 18 -11.76 20.80 -5.81
C SER A 18 -11.25 19.82 -4.76
N PHE A 19 -9.95 19.45 -4.84
CA PHE A 19 -9.31 18.57 -3.86
C PHE A 19 -9.13 19.27 -2.50
N VAL A 20 -8.69 20.54 -2.49
CA VAL A 20 -8.45 21.31 -1.26
C VAL A 20 -9.75 21.72 -0.58
N SER A 21 -10.82 22.01 -1.32
CA SER A 21 -12.14 22.33 -0.74
C SER A 21 -12.82 21.13 -0.07
N SER A 22 -12.34 19.92 -0.35
CA SER A 22 -12.82 18.67 0.27
C SER A 22 -12.06 18.29 1.55
N LEU A 23 -10.97 19.01 1.88
CA LEU A 23 -10.19 18.76 3.09
C LEU A 23 -10.75 19.56 4.28
N PRO A 24 -10.93 18.96 5.47
CA PRO A 24 -11.31 19.69 6.68
C PRO A 24 -10.30 20.80 7.00
N ASP A 25 -10.79 21.95 7.46
CA ASP A 25 -9.96 23.14 7.76
C ASP A 25 -8.77 22.86 8.70
N ILE A 26 -8.92 21.91 9.60
CA ILE A 26 -7.85 21.43 10.51
C ILE A 26 -6.65 20.83 9.74
N LEU A 27 -6.92 20.14 8.63
CA LEU A 27 -5.87 19.56 7.79
C LEU A 27 -5.11 20.65 7.02
N ILE A 28 -5.84 21.68 6.59
CA ILE A 28 -5.29 22.81 5.84
C ILE A 28 -4.41 23.69 6.73
N SER A 29 -4.81 23.94 7.99
CA SER A 29 -4.01 24.72 8.95
C SER A 29 -2.68 24.04 9.28
N ARG A 30 -2.69 22.72 9.46
CA ARG A 30 -1.44 21.94 9.68
C ARG A 30 -0.54 21.87 8.45
N LEU A 31 -1.10 21.85 7.24
CA LEU A 31 -0.33 21.94 5.99
C LEU A 31 0.38 23.30 5.85
N ARG A 32 -0.20 24.37 6.38
CA ARG A 32 0.40 25.72 6.36
C ARG A 32 1.47 25.93 7.43
N GLY A 33 1.55 25.07 8.43
CA GLY A 33 2.54 25.16 9.50
C GLY A 33 2.18 26.17 10.59
N ASP A 34 0.90 26.53 10.71
CA ASP A 34 0.38 27.43 11.75
C ASP A 34 0.18 26.63 13.06
N GLU A 35 1.28 26.23 13.68
CA GLU A 35 1.28 25.42 14.91
C GLU A 35 0.84 26.20 16.16
N GLU A 36 0.91 27.54 16.14
CA GLU A 36 0.54 28.36 17.31
C GLU A 36 -0.97 28.40 17.60
N ASP A 37 -1.84 28.25 16.58
CA ASP A 37 -3.29 28.35 16.78
C ASP A 37 -3.95 26.99 17.10
N SER A 38 -3.34 25.88 16.74
CA SER A 38 -3.89 24.54 17.05
C SER A 38 -3.72 24.16 18.53
N MET A 39 -2.74 24.72 19.24
CA MET A 39 -2.52 24.46 20.66
C MET A 39 -3.44 25.28 21.58
N LYS A 40 -3.96 26.41 21.10
CA LYS A 40 -4.88 27.26 21.89
C LYS A 40 -6.31 26.75 21.94
N LEU A 41 -6.70 25.85 21.04
CA LEU A 41 -8.06 25.29 21.03
C LEU A 41 -8.24 24.10 22.01
N PHE A 42 -7.15 23.52 22.54
CA PHE A 42 -7.21 22.35 23.43
C PHE A 42 -6.79 22.62 24.87
N CYS A 43 -6.33 23.82 25.20
CA CYS A 43 -5.95 24.21 26.56
C CYS A 43 -6.75 25.44 27.06
N SER A 44 -8.07 25.25 27.25
CA SER A 44 -8.85 26.13 28.15
C SER A 44 -9.19 25.33 29.40
N GLY A 45 -8.26 25.33 30.35
CA GLY A 45 -8.42 24.83 31.70
C GLY A 45 -7.38 25.51 32.54
N ASP A 46 -7.87 26.40 33.40
CA ASP A 46 -7.09 27.26 34.31
C ASP A 46 -6.06 26.47 35.11
N ASP A 47 -4.83 26.96 35.15
CA ASP A 47 -4.00 27.22 36.33
C ASP A 47 -2.52 27.40 35.92
N ALA A 48 -2.07 28.65 36.03
CA ALA A 48 -0.66 28.98 35.95
C ALA A 48 -0.07 29.17 37.35
N PRO A 49 1.22 28.86 37.58
CA PRO A 49 2.04 29.79 38.33
C PRO A 49 3.28 30.24 37.58
N ALA A 50 3.59 31.49 37.88
CA ALA A 50 4.60 32.35 37.32
C ALA A 50 6.05 31.96 37.64
N THR A 51 6.94 32.62 36.84
CA THR A 51 8.33 32.99 37.09
C THR A 51 9.44 32.06 36.67
N THR A 52 10.11 32.45 35.59
CA THR A 52 11.56 32.35 35.44
C THR A 52 12.10 33.53 34.60
N PRO A 53 13.32 34.05 34.86
CA PRO A 53 13.77 35.35 34.42
C PRO A 53 14.38 35.37 33.02
N LYS A 54 14.26 36.56 32.37
CA LYS A 54 14.88 36.87 31.07
C LYS A 54 16.42 36.93 31.19
N PRO A 55 17.17 36.33 30.23
CA PRO A 55 18.57 36.70 30.02
C PRO A 55 18.68 37.97 29.17
N LYS A 56 19.61 38.79 29.55
CA LYS A 56 19.94 40.11 28.96
C LYS A 56 20.67 39.99 27.61
N ASP A 57 20.48 41.04 26.83
CA ASP A 57 21.10 41.38 25.56
C ASP A 57 22.57 41.00 25.35
N GLY A 58 22.82 40.60 24.10
CA GLY A 58 24.14 40.67 23.47
C GLY A 58 24.25 39.71 22.29
N THR A 59 23.85 40.15 21.12
CA THR A 59 24.48 39.98 19.81
C THR A 59 23.43 40.18 18.70
N ARG A 60 23.51 41.37 18.13
CA ARG A 60 22.73 41.83 16.97
C ARG A 60 23.49 41.35 15.72
N GLY A 61 23.33 40.07 15.30
CA GLY A 61 24.02 39.53 14.14
C GLY A 61 23.46 38.26 13.55
N GLU A 62 22.75 37.44 14.35
CA GLU A 62 22.33 36.09 13.88
C GLU A 62 20.84 35.93 13.56
N LYS A 63 20.00 36.93 13.73
CA LYS A 63 18.54 36.84 13.48
C LYS A 63 18.14 36.99 12.01
N GLY A 64 19.02 37.50 11.13
CA GLY A 64 18.70 37.65 9.69
C GLY A 64 18.82 36.38 8.89
N ASP A 65 19.67 35.43 9.30
CA ASP A 65 20.09 34.28 8.49
C ASP A 65 19.18 33.05 8.64
N ARG A 66 18.46 32.92 9.76
CA ARG A 66 17.53 31.78 9.95
C ARG A 66 16.17 31.93 9.25
N SER A 67 15.74 33.14 8.96
CA SER A 67 14.45 33.47 8.36
C SER A 67 14.36 32.98 6.90
N GLY A 68 15.39 33.20 6.09
CA GLY A 68 15.39 32.84 4.67
C GLY A 68 15.42 31.32 4.42
N LYS A 69 16.05 30.54 5.30
CA LYS A 69 16.11 29.07 5.21
C LYS A 69 14.80 28.40 5.64
N GLN A 70 14.11 28.98 6.60
CA GLN A 70 12.86 28.47 7.16
C GLN A 70 11.66 28.66 6.22
N ASP A 71 11.67 29.69 5.38
CA ASP A 71 10.59 30.00 4.45
C ASP A 71 10.62 29.14 3.18
N VAL A 72 11.78 28.64 2.75
CA VAL A 72 11.91 27.82 1.54
C VAL A 72 11.43 26.37 1.78
N ASP A 73 11.51 25.85 3.02
CA ASP A 73 11.04 24.52 3.40
C ASP A 73 9.54 24.47 3.75
N ARG A 74 8.84 25.61 3.66
CA ARG A 74 7.40 25.68 3.94
C ARG A 74 6.60 25.05 2.82
N PHE A 75 5.64 24.20 3.16
CA PHE A 75 4.74 23.54 2.19
C PHE A 75 3.83 24.61 1.53
N GLY A 76 4.13 24.93 0.27
CA GLY A 76 3.46 25.98 -0.48
C GLY A 76 2.68 25.44 -1.69
N TYR A 77 2.14 26.35 -2.48
CA TYR A 77 1.33 26.04 -3.67
C TYR A 77 2.07 25.17 -4.69
N TYR A 78 3.38 25.44 -4.89
CA TYR A 78 4.22 24.61 -5.77
C TYR A 78 4.28 23.15 -5.32
N GLN A 79 4.56 22.94 -4.03
CA GLN A 79 4.65 21.60 -3.45
C GLN A 79 3.32 20.85 -3.56
N MET A 80 2.21 21.53 -3.33
CA MET A 80 0.86 20.95 -3.44
C MET A 80 0.58 20.45 -4.87
N ILE A 81 0.87 21.28 -5.89
CA ILE A 81 0.68 20.86 -7.29
C ILE A 81 1.59 19.68 -7.64
N MET A 82 2.88 19.76 -7.29
CA MET A 82 3.82 18.69 -7.61
C MET A 82 3.44 17.39 -6.92
N PHE A 83 3.07 17.45 -5.65
CA PHE A 83 2.61 16.29 -4.89
C PHE A 83 1.34 15.66 -5.51
N SER A 84 0.37 16.48 -5.92
CA SER A 84 -0.86 15.98 -6.57
C SER A 84 -0.56 15.25 -7.88
N ILE A 85 0.37 15.75 -8.70
CA ILE A 85 0.75 15.10 -9.97
C ILE A 85 1.53 13.80 -9.70
N ILE A 86 2.44 13.78 -8.71
CA ILE A 86 3.20 12.60 -8.32
C ILE A 86 2.27 11.52 -7.74
N SER A 87 1.21 11.92 -7.07
CA SER A 87 0.24 11.01 -6.45
C SER A 87 -0.63 10.27 -7.46
N LEU A 88 -0.76 10.74 -8.69
CA LEU A 88 -1.59 10.09 -9.73
C LEU A 88 -1.10 8.68 -10.09
N PRO A 89 0.18 8.42 -10.39
CA PRO A 89 0.68 7.05 -10.57
C PRO A 89 0.51 6.16 -9.33
N LEU A 90 0.66 6.73 -8.13
CA LEU A 90 0.47 6.00 -6.87
C LEU A 90 -0.98 5.52 -6.71
N PHE A 91 -1.94 6.38 -7.04
CA PHE A 91 -3.35 6.04 -7.10
C PHE A 91 -3.64 4.91 -8.11
N LEU A 92 -3.07 4.98 -9.32
CA LEU A 92 -3.23 3.94 -10.35
C LEU A 92 -2.57 2.62 -9.96
N SER A 93 -1.46 2.66 -9.19
CA SER A 93 -0.71 1.46 -8.81
C SER A 93 -1.51 0.48 -7.95
N ALA A 94 -2.53 0.95 -7.21
CA ALA A 94 -3.46 0.09 -6.48
C ALA A 94 -4.20 -0.85 -7.43
N GLY A 95 -4.70 -0.31 -8.55
CA GLY A 95 -5.34 -1.10 -9.59
C GLY A 95 -4.39 -2.13 -10.21
N PHE A 96 -3.14 -1.77 -10.51
CA PHE A 96 -2.14 -2.69 -11.08
C PHE A 96 -1.80 -3.83 -10.11
N THR A 97 -1.77 -3.53 -8.82
CA THR A 97 -1.43 -4.51 -7.78
C THR A 97 -2.55 -5.52 -7.52
N LEU A 98 -3.83 -5.14 -7.66
CA LEU A 98 -4.97 -5.94 -7.21
C LEU A 98 -5.97 -6.29 -8.33
N ALA A 99 -5.73 -5.92 -9.59
CA ALA A 99 -6.63 -6.23 -10.70
C ALA A 99 -6.94 -7.73 -10.80
N TYR A 100 -5.97 -8.60 -10.47
CA TYR A 100 -6.13 -10.05 -10.53
C TYR A 100 -7.22 -10.60 -9.59
N VAL A 101 -7.63 -9.86 -8.56
CA VAL A 101 -8.75 -10.23 -7.68
C VAL A 101 -10.04 -10.42 -8.49
N PHE A 102 -10.24 -9.58 -9.50
CA PHE A 102 -11.43 -9.61 -10.35
C PHE A 102 -11.18 -10.30 -11.68
N THR A 103 -9.99 -10.18 -12.27
CA THR A 103 -9.69 -10.84 -13.55
C THR A 103 -9.61 -12.36 -13.42
N ALA A 104 -9.09 -12.86 -12.28
CA ALA A 104 -9.03 -14.27 -11.92
C ALA A 104 -10.10 -14.66 -10.87
N GLY A 105 -11.11 -13.82 -10.67
CA GLY A 105 -12.19 -14.07 -9.73
C GLY A 105 -13.08 -15.24 -10.11
N GLU A 106 -13.69 -15.87 -9.11
CA GLU A 106 -14.66 -16.94 -9.33
C GLU A 106 -15.96 -16.36 -9.92
N VAL A 107 -16.50 -17.06 -10.92
CA VAL A 107 -17.81 -16.82 -11.53
C VAL A 107 -18.71 -18.00 -11.16
N LYS A 108 -20.01 -17.77 -11.05
CA LYS A 108 -20.97 -18.85 -10.86
C LYS A 108 -21.05 -19.70 -12.12
N TYR A 109 -21.01 -21.00 -11.95
CA TYR A 109 -21.16 -21.95 -13.04
C TYR A 109 -21.87 -23.20 -12.53
N ARG A 110 -22.52 -23.92 -13.44
CA ARG A 110 -23.16 -25.20 -13.21
C ARG A 110 -22.79 -26.22 -14.30
N CYS A 111 -22.99 -27.48 -14.03
CA CYS A 111 -22.85 -28.52 -15.06
C CYS A 111 -23.90 -28.35 -16.17
N LEU A 112 -23.49 -28.57 -17.39
CA LEU A 112 -24.41 -28.79 -18.51
C LEU A 112 -25.01 -30.20 -18.36
N VAL A 113 -26.34 -30.29 -18.51
CA VAL A 113 -27.07 -31.56 -18.54
C VAL A 113 -27.64 -31.75 -19.94
N PRO A 114 -26.89 -32.40 -20.88
CA PRO A 114 -27.28 -32.47 -22.28
C PRO A 114 -28.63 -33.19 -22.50
N GLU A 115 -29.02 -34.00 -21.54
CA GLU A 115 -30.28 -34.77 -21.58
C GLU A 115 -31.52 -33.90 -21.30
N CYS A 116 -31.30 -32.73 -20.62
CA CYS A 116 -32.35 -31.80 -20.22
C CYS A 116 -32.32 -30.48 -20.97
N GLU A 117 -31.27 -30.24 -21.75
CA GLU A 117 -31.02 -28.92 -22.37
C GLU A 117 -30.90 -29.08 -23.90
N ASN A 118 -31.64 -28.24 -24.60
CA ASN A 118 -31.45 -28.13 -26.05
C ASN A 118 -30.18 -27.36 -26.36
N ALA A 119 -29.42 -27.75 -27.35
CA ALA A 119 -28.15 -27.14 -27.74
C ALA A 119 -28.24 -25.64 -28.04
N ASN A 120 -29.44 -25.10 -28.26
CA ASN A 120 -29.69 -23.68 -28.58
C ASN A 120 -30.28 -22.87 -27.42
N ASP A 121 -30.64 -23.49 -26.29
CA ASP A 121 -31.26 -22.82 -25.14
C ASP A 121 -30.55 -23.23 -23.83
N THR A 122 -29.39 -22.66 -23.62
CA THR A 122 -28.55 -22.91 -22.43
C THR A 122 -28.71 -21.73 -21.46
N SER A 123 -29.89 -21.61 -20.84
CA SER A 123 -30.11 -20.64 -19.78
C SER A 123 -29.33 -21.05 -18.51
N PHE A 124 -28.70 -20.09 -17.82
CA PHE A 124 -28.01 -20.35 -16.55
C PHE A 124 -29.02 -20.68 -15.43
N ASP A 125 -30.08 -19.90 -15.34
CA ASP A 125 -31.13 -20.04 -14.35
C ASP A 125 -32.26 -20.92 -14.91
N VAL A 126 -32.23 -22.19 -14.59
CA VAL A 126 -33.32 -23.14 -14.91
C VAL A 126 -33.86 -23.77 -13.62
N PRO A 127 -35.19 -23.91 -13.47
CA PRO A 127 -35.81 -24.35 -12.21
C PRO A 127 -35.29 -25.68 -11.69
N TRP A 128 -35.04 -26.63 -12.60
CA TRP A 128 -34.57 -27.96 -12.26
C TRP A 128 -33.05 -28.05 -11.98
N ALA A 129 -32.28 -27.00 -12.19
CA ALA A 129 -30.82 -27.05 -12.01
C ALA A 129 -30.42 -27.31 -10.55
N ALA A 130 -31.20 -26.82 -9.60
CA ALA A 130 -30.96 -27.07 -8.18
C ALA A 130 -31.14 -28.55 -7.80
N GLU A 131 -32.03 -29.26 -8.50
CA GLU A 131 -32.38 -30.64 -8.26
C GLU A 131 -31.46 -31.62 -8.96
N SER A 132 -30.80 -31.17 -10.04
CA SER A 132 -29.79 -31.95 -10.77
C SER A 132 -28.45 -32.07 -10.02
N ALA A 133 -28.28 -31.32 -8.98
CA ALA A 133 -27.01 -31.22 -8.25
C ALA A 133 -27.07 -31.98 -6.92
N PRO A 134 -26.10 -32.87 -6.65
CA PRO A 134 -25.99 -33.56 -5.37
C PRO A 134 -25.60 -32.52 -4.30
N ASP A 135 -26.58 -32.12 -3.52
CA ASP A 135 -26.44 -31.19 -2.40
C ASP A 135 -25.75 -29.84 -2.69
N ILE A 136 -26.12 -28.77 -2.00
CA ILE A 136 -25.69 -27.38 -2.22
C ILE A 136 -24.17 -27.16 -1.97
N SER A 137 -23.41 -28.22 -1.71
CA SER A 137 -21.97 -28.18 -1.46
C SER A 137 -21.14 -28.02 -2.76
N GLU A 138 -19.84 -27.75 -2.62
CA GLU A 138 -18.89 -27.53 -3.74
C GLU A 138 -18.87 -28.66 -4.80
N MET A 139 -19.32 -29.87 -4.44
CA MET A 139 -19.43 -31.01 -5.35
C MET A 139 -20.47 -30.81 -6.47
N SER A 140 -21.46 -29.95 -6.25
CA SER A 140 -22.51 -29.62 -7.23
C SER A 140 -21.99 -28.89 -8.47
N LYS A 141 -20.84 -28.23 -8.36
CA LYS A 141 -20.22 -27.50 -9.48
C LYS A 141 -19.47 -28.41 -10.47
N CYS A 142 -19.08 -29.60 -10.04
CA CYS A 142 -18.20 -30.51 -10.81
C CYS A 142 -18.72 -31.93 -10.97
N ALA A 143 -19.84 -32.23 -10.33
CA ALA A 143 -20.56 -33.49 -10.46
C ALA A 143 -22.04 -33.22 -10.62
N ARG A 144 -22.72 -34.05 -11.38
CA ARG A 144 -24.17 -34.02 -11.58
C ARG A 144 -24.77 -35.42 -11.35
N TYR A 145 -26.05 -35.47 -11.06
CA TYR A 145 -26.78 -36.73 -11.05
C TYR A 145 -27.00 -37.25 -12.48
N GLU A 146 -27.00 -38.56 -12.62
CA GLU A 146 -27.30 -39.23 -13.89
C GLU A 146 -28.79 -39.19 -14.16
N VAL A 147 -29.20 -38.93 -15.41
CA VAL A 147 -30.61 -38.91 -15.82
C VAL A 147 -31.05 -40.35 -16.12
N ILE A 148 -32.14 -40.81 -15.47
CA ILE A 148 -32.67 -42.18 -15.61
C ILE A 148 -33.55 -42.30 -16.83
N ASN A 149 -34.39 -41.31 -17.12
CA ASN A 149 -35.35 -41.33 -18.22
C ASN A 149 -35.25 -40.06 -19.06
N HIS A 150 -35.10 -40.21 -20.37
CA HIS A 150 -35.20 -39.13 -21.34
C HIS A 150 -36.66 -38.71 -21.51
N THR A 151 -37.09 -37.71 -20.77
CA THR A 151 -38.39 -37.06 -20.91
C THR A 151 -38.21 -35.62 -21.37
N ASP A 152 -39.14 -35.10 -22.15
CA ASP A 152 -39.08 -33.70 -22.66
C ASP A 152 -39.12 -32.62 -21.57
N GLN A 153 -39.36 -32.98 -20.31
CA GLN A 153 -39.37 -32.10 -19.15
C GLN A 153 -38.55 -32.72 -18.02
N CYS A 154 -37.45 -32.07 -17.65
CA CYS A 154 -36.65 -32.46 -16.49
C CYS A 154 -37.31 -31.97 -15.21
N THR A 155 -37.63 -32.92 -14.32
CA THR A 155 -38.16 -32.72 -12.97
C THR A 155 -37.35 -33.55 -11.98
N ASP A 156 -37.54 -33.36 -10.68
CA ASP A 156 -36.82 -34.07 -9.59
C ASP A 156 -36.75 -35.58 -9.73
N GLN A 157 -37.79 -36.18 -10.33
CA GLN A 157 -37.94 -37.63 -10.45
C GLN A 157 -37.13 -38.26 -11.60
N VAL A 158 -36.47 -37.44 -12.41
CA VAL A 158 -35.68 -37.86 -13.57
C VAL A 158 -34.22 -38.14 -13.19
N PHE A 159 -33.75 -37.65 -12.06
CA PHE A 159 -32.37 -37.78 -11.60
C PHE A 159 -32.18 -38.99 -10.68
N SER A 160 -31.09 -39.75 -10.93
CA SER A 160 -30.68 -40.88 -10.09
C SER A 160 -29.79 -40.37 -8.92
N ASN A 161 -29.64 -41.24 -7.91
CA ASN A 161 -28.65 -40.98 -6.85
C ASN A 161 -27.20 -41.28 -7.26
N VAL A 162 -26.95 -41.59 -8.54
CA VAL A 162 -25.61 -41.89 -9.06
C VAL A 162 -24.99 -40.58 -9.57
N THR A 163 -23.83 -40.24 -9.07
CA THR A 163 -23.10 -39.01 -9.45
C THR A 163 -22.16 -39.27 -10.61
N ARG A 164 -22.17 -38.39 -11.61
CA ARG A 164 -21.25 -38.36 -12.74
C ARG A 164 -20.46 -37.07 -12.78
N LYS A 165 -19.20 -37.13 -13.22
CA LYS A 165 -18.41 -35.90 -13.45
C LYS A 165 -18.98 -35.12 -14.62
N CYS A 166 -18.90 -33.78 -14.53
CA CYS A 166 -19.32 -32.90 -15.60
C CYS A 166 -18.26 -32.86 -16.71
N ASP A 167 -18.74 -32.90 -17.96
CA ASP A 167 -17.90 -32.78 -19.15
C ASP A 167 -17.88 -31.36 -19.71
N SER A 168 -18.91 -30.54 -19.40
CA SER A 168 -19.06 -29.16 -19.83
C SER A 168 -19.86 -28.36 -18.83
N TRP A 169 -19.69 -27.01 -18.88
CA TRP A 169 -20.26 -26.09 -17.90
C TRP A 169 -20.98 -24.93 -18.57
N ILE A 170 -22.01 -24.44 -17.92
CA ILE A 170 -22.71 -23.18 -18.23
C ILE A 170 -22.32 -22.16 -17.20
N TYR A 171 -21.87 -20.98 -17.67
CA TYR A 171 -21.43 -19.87 -16.83
C TYR A 171 -22.53 -18.83 -16.72
N ASP A 172 -22.57 -18.12 -15.56
CA ASP A 172 -23.41 -16.95 -15.39
C ASP A 172 -23.00 -15.87 -16.43
N PRO A 173 -23.90 -15.46 -17.34
CA PRO A 173 -23.59 -14.49 -18.39
C PRO A 173 -23.36 -13.07 -17.85
N SER A 174 -23.68 -12.83 -16.58
CA SER A 174 -23.53 -11.50 -15.96
C SER A 174 -22.07 -11.09 -15.77
N GLU A 175 -21.13 -12.04 -15.77
CA GLU A 175 -19.71 -11.79 -15.52
C GLU A 175 -18.82 -12.60 -16.47
N ASN A 176 -17.71 -11.97 -16.90
CA ASN A 176 -16.67 -12.63 -17.69
C ASN A 176 -15.31 -12.48 -17.02
N THR A 177 -14.70 -13.62 -16.64
CA THR A 177 -13.35 -13.72 -16.09
C THR A 177 -12.54 -14.76 -16.86
N ILE A 178 -11.25 -14.88 -16.56
CA ILE A 178 -10.40 -15.90 -17.17
C ILE A 178 -10.89 -17.34 -16.87
N LEU A 179 -11.65 -17.52 -15.78
CA LEU A 179 -12.26 -18.78 -15.42
C LEU A 179 -13.28 -19.21 -16.50
N SER A 180 -14.21 -18.33 -16.86
CA SER A 180 -15.25 -18.61 -17.85
C SER A 180 -14.68 -18.69 -19.27
N GLU A 181 -13.70 -17.84 -19.60
CA GLU A 181 -13.15 -17.77 -20.96
C GLU A 181 -12.26 -18.98 -21.33
N TRP A 182 -11.50 -19.50 -20.35
CA TRP A 182 -10.58 -20.64 -20.60
C TRP A 182 -10.99 -21.93 -19.87
N GLY A 183 -12.21 -22.01 -19.35
CA GLY A 183 -12.75 -23.23 -18.75
C GLY A 183 -11.97 -23.70 -17.52
N LEU A 184 -11.49 -22.76 -16.68
CA LEU A 184 -10.71 -23.08 -15.48
C LEU A 184 -11.62 -23.45 -14.31
N THR A 185 -12.54 -24.38 -14.54
CA THR A 185 -13.55 -24.85 -13.59
C THR A 185 -13.01 -25.96 -12.69
N CYS A 186 -13.73 -26.23 -11.62
CA CYS A 186 -13.47 -27.24 -10.62
C CYS A 186 -12.18 -27.07 -9.80
N ASP A 187 -12.12 -27.79 -8.68
CA ASP A 187 -11.01 -27.74 -7.75
C ASP A 187 -9.67 -28.09 -8.37
N VAL A 188 -9.68 -28.97 -9.39
CA VAL A 188 -8.47 -29.36 -10.14
C VAL A 188 -7.77 -28.17 -10.81
N ASN A 189 -8.50 -27.12 -11.18
CA ASN A 189 -7.94 -25.93 -11.84
C ASN A 189 -7.83 -24.71 -10.91
N ARG A 190 -8.33 -24.75 -9.67
CA ARG A 190 -8.35 -23.61 -8.74
C ARG A 190 -6.96 -23.04 -8.48
N TRP A 191 -5.94 -23.92 -8.43
CA TRP A 191 -4.56 -23.47 -8.28
C TRP A 191 -4.09 -22.54 -9.41
N LYS A 192 -4.66 -22.64 -10.62
CA LYS A 192 -4.35 -21.74 -11.74
C LYS A 192 -4.87 -20.34 -11.48
N LEU A 193 -6.02 -20.19 -10.83
CA LEU A 193 -6.56 -18.88 -10.48
C LEU A 193 -5.71 -18.22 -9.39
N THR A 194 -5.33 -18.97 -8.36
CA THR A 194 -4.49 -18.47 -7.28
C THR A 194 -3.05 -18.19 -7.74
N LEU A 195 -2.55 -18.93 -8.74
CA LEU A 195 -1.22 -18.71 -9.30
C LEU A 195 -1.09 -17.33 -9.96
N VAL A 196 -2.16 -16.76 -10.51
CA VAL A 196 -2.13 -15.41 -11.11
C VAL A 196 -1.64 -14.38 -10.08
N GLY A 197 -2.25 -14.35 -8.90
CA GLY A 197 -1.84 -13.43 -7.83
C GLY A 197 -0.43 -13.71 -7.31
N THR A 198 -0.03 -14.97 -7.24
CA THR A 198 1.33 -15.35 -6.85
C THR A 198 2.36 -14.83 -7.86
N ILE A 199 2.11 -15.02 -9.16
CA ILE A 199 3.00 -14.54 -10.24
C ILE A 199 3.08 -13.03 -10.27
N ASN A 200 1.96 -12.31 -10.03
CA ASN A 200 1.97 -10.86 -9.86
C ASN A 200 2.93 -10.45 -8.73
N ASN A 201 2.80 -11.03 -7.54
CA ASN A 201 3.66 -10.69 -6.41
C ASN A 201 5.13 -11.11 -6.61
N VAL A 202 5.40 -12.22 -7.29
CA VAL A 202 6.77 -12.61 -7.69
C VAL A 202 7.35 -11.59 -8.68
N GLY A 203 6.56 -11.15 -9.65
CA GLY A 203 6.93 -10.08 -10.58
C GLY A 203 7.30 -8.79 -9.84
N GLN A 204 6.47 -8.37 -8.88
CA GLN A 204 6.78 -7.20 -8.04
C GLN A 204 8.06 -7.39 -7.22
N PHE A 205 8.30 -8.57 -6.65
CA PHE A 205 9.52 -8.87 -5.91
C PHE A 205 10.77 -8.72 -6.79
N VAL A 206 10.76 -9.32 -7.96
CA VAL A 206 11.85 -9.22 -8.95
C VAL A 206 12.03 -7.77 -9.42
N GLY A 207 10.92 -7.11 -9.77
CA GLY A 207 10.93 -5.76 -10.30
C GLY A 207 11.47 -4.72 -9.32
N LEU A 208 11.25 -4.87 -8.01
CA LEU A 208 11.78 -3.95 -6.98
C LEU A 208 13.31 -3.94 -6.93
N ILE A 209 13.97 -5.07 -7.18
CA ILE A 209 15.43 -5.16 -7.22
C ILE A 209 15.96 -4.28 -8.36
N PHE A 210 15.36 -4.38 -9.55
CA PHE A 210 15.75 -3.57 -10.71
C PHE A 210 15.33 -2.10 -10.55
N ALA A 211 14.14 -1.84 -9.99
CA ALA A 211 13.62 -0.50 -9.78
C ALA A 211 14.51 0.34 -8.87
N GLY A 212 15.06 -0.25 -7.81
CA GLY A 212 16.03 0.39 -6.92
C GLY A 212 17.27 0.86 -7.69
N TYR A 213 17.91 -0.05 -8.43
CA TYR A 213 19.09 0.26 -9.23
C TYR A 213 18.83 1.35 -10.28
N VAL A 214 17.73 1.24 -11.03
CA VAL A 214 17.34 2.23 -12.05
C VAL A 214 17.04 3.58 -11.42
N SER A 215 16.35 3.61 -10.27
CA SER A 215 16.02 4.82 -9.52
C SER A 215 17.28 5.59 -9.07
N ASP A 216 18.29 4.88 -8.58
CA ASP A 216 19.53 5.50 -8.14
C ASP A 216 20.40 5.99 -9.30
N ARG A 217 20.44 5.24 -10.40
CA ARG A 217 21.24 5.58 -11.57
C ARG A 217 20.65 6.70 -12.43
N TYR A 218 19.33 6.67 -12.67
CA TYR A 218 18.66 7.54 -13.66
C TYR A 218 17.72 8.58 -13.04
N GLY A 219 17.42 8.46 -11.75
CA GLY A 219 16.57 9.39 -11.02
C GLY A 219 15.16 8.88 -10.74
N ARG A 220 14.54 9.46 -9.70
CA ARG A 220 13.24 9.03 -9.16
C ARG A 220 12.08 9.35 -10.13
N ARG A 221 12.10 10.52 -10.75
CA ARG A 221 11.13 10.91 -11.78
C ARG A 221 11.17 9.98 -12.98
N THR A 222 12.40 9.64 -13.41
CA THR A 222 12.60 8.80 -14.61
C THR A 222 12.00 7.41 -14.40
N ILE A 223 12.27 6.76 -13.28
CA ILE A 223 11.70 5.43 -13.00
C ILE A 223 10.18 5.52 -12.83
N LEU A 224 9.65 6.52 -12.12
CA LEU A 224 8.21 6.71 -11.95
C LEU A 224 7.50 6.82 -13.30
N THR A 225 8.04 7.64 -14.21
CA THR A 225 7.48 7.83 -15.55
C THR A 225 7.54 6.56 -16.39
N LEU A 226 8.74 5.95 -16.48
CA LEU A 226 8.95 4.76 -17.32
C LEU A 226 8.15 3.57 -16.81
N ALA A 227 8.17 3.31 -15.50
CA ALA A 227 7.43 2.20 -14.92
C ALA A 227 5.91 2.37 -15.16
N THR A 228 5.35 3.56 -14.91
CA THR A 228 3.92 3.79 -15.13
C THR A 228 3.54 3.67 -16.61
N PHE A 229 4.34 4.23 -17.51
CA PHE A 229 4.07 4.19 -18.95
C PHE A 229 4.18 2.76 -19.52
N LEU A 230 5.24 2.04 -19.15
CA LEU A 230 5.47 0.67 -19.61
C LEU A 230 4.44 -0.30 -19.01
N SER A 231 4.01 -0.12 -17.75
CA SER A 231 2.88 -0.86 -17.18
C SER A 231 1.59 -0.58 -17.94
N GLY A 232 1.35 0.68 -18.34
CA GLY A 232 0.21 1.02 -19.21
C GLY A 232 0.21 0.23 -20.51
N ILE A 233 1.36 0.13 -21.18
CA ILE A 233 1.51 -0.65 -22.43
C ILE A 233 1.32 -2.14 -22.17
N SER A 234 2.07 -2.72 -21.20
CA SER A 234 2.02 -4.14 -20.91
C SER A 234 0.63 -4.60 -20.46
N GLY A 235 -0.05 -3.82 -19.59
CA GLY A 235 -1.40 -4.11 -19.14
C GLY A 235 -2.46 -3.99 -20.25
N LEU A 236 -2.30 -3.07 -21.20
CA LEU A 236 -3.16 -3.02 -22.38
C LEU A 236 -2.95 -4.24 -23.28
N ILE A 237 -1.70 -4.65 -23.55
CA ILE A 237 -1.41 -5.88 -24.30
C ILE A 237 -1.96 -7.10 -23.56
N HIS A 238 -1.82 -7.13 -22.23
CA HIS A 238 -2.39 -8.15 -21.36
C HIS A 238 -3.89 -8.34 -21.58
N SER A 239 -4.66 -7.27 -21.81
CA SER A 239 -6.09 -7.34 -22.10
C SER A 239 -6.45 -8.09 -23.39
N PHE A 240 -5.48 -8.36 -24.28
CA PHE A 240 -5.65 -9.10 -25.53
C PHE A 240 -5.13 -10.53 -25.44
N SER A 241 -4.81 -11.04 -24.26
CA SER A 241 -4.34 -12.42 -24.08
C SER A 241 -5.35 -13.43 -24.63
N VAL A 242 -4.86 -14.39 -25.42
CA VAL A 242 -5.67 -15.40 -26.10
C VAL A 242 -5.68 -16.76 -25.38
N ASN A 243 -4.76 -16.95 -24.43
CA ASN A 243 -4.69 -18.17 -23.61
C ASN A 243 -4.14 -17.85 -22.21
N TYR A 244 -4.33 -18.79 -21.28
CA TYR A 244 -3.91 -18.67 -19.90
C TYR A 244 -2.41 -18.40 -19.72
N TRP A 245 -1.54 -19.05 -20.48
CA TRP A 245 -0.08 -18.90 -20.33
C TRP A 245 0.41 -17.53 -20.79
N MET A 246 -0.17 -17.01 -21.87
CA MET A 246 0.08 -15.63 -22.33
C MET A 246 -0.37 -14.63 -21.27
N PHE A 247 -1.56 -14.84 -20.71
CA PHE A 247 -2.07 -14.01 -19.62
C PHE A 247 -1.09 -13.99 -18.42
N LEU A 248 -0.64 -15.16 -17.98
CA LEU A 248 0.28 -15.31 -16.86
C LEU A 248 1.65 -14.65 -17.13
N ALA A 249 2.15 -14.75 -18.36
CA ALA A 249 3.41 -14.10 -18.76
C ALA A 249 3.29 -12.56 -18.72
N PHE A 250 2.19 -11.99 -19.22
CA PHE A 250 1.97 -10.54 -19.17
C PHE A 250 1.68 -10.05 -17.75
N GLU A 251 1.01 -10.84 -16.90
CA GLU A 251 0.85 -10.54 -15.48
C GLU A 251 2.20 -10.40 -14.79
N PHE A 252 3.15 -11.31 -15.06
CA PHE A 252 4.51 -11.22 -14.53
C PHE A 252 5.27 -10.00 -15.04
N ILE A 253 5.21 -9.74 -16.36
CA ILE A 253 5.93 -8.61 -16.99
C ILE A 253 5.41 -7.29 -16.46
N ASP A 254 4.09 -7.12 -16.40
CA ASP A 254 3.45 -5.90 -15.90
C ASP A 254 3.83 -5.64 -14.44
N ALA A 255 3.70 -6.65 -13.60
CA ALA A 255 4.06 -6.55 -12.19
C ALA A 255 5.55 -6.23 -11.99
N THR A 256 6.44 -6.81 -12.82
CA THR A 256 7.89 -6.55 -12.75
C THR A 256 8.21 -5.11 -13.14
N VAL A 257 7.61 -4.61 -14.20
CA VAL A 257 7.83 -3.23 -14.68
C VAL A 257 7.19 -2.22 -13.73
N GLY A 258 5.99 -2.51 -13.23
CA GLY A 258 5.22 -1.63 -12.35
C GLY A 258 5.74 -1.54 -10.91
N ALA A 259 6.59 -2.47 -10.47
CA ALA A 259 7.03 -2.58 -9.08
C ALA A 259 7.67 -1.30 -8.51
N GLY A 260 8.33 -0.50 -9.36
CA GLY A 260 8.98 0.76 -8.98
C GLY A 260 8.04 1.95 -8.79
N ILE A 261 6.78 1.88 -9.24
CA ILE A 261 5.87 3.02 -9.26
C ILE A 261 5.62 3.56 -7.86
N TYR A 262 5.17 2.69 -6.95
CA TYR A 262 4.86 3.09 -5.58
C TYR A 262 6.09 3.60 -4.84
N SER A 263 7.20 2.87 -4.87
CA SER A 263 8.41 3.24 -4.14
C SER A 263 9.03 4.55 -4.65
N ALA A 264 9.17 4.72 -5.96
CA ALA A 264 9.74 5.93 -6.54
C ALA A 264 8.82 7.15 -6.34
N GLY A 265 7.52 6.98 -6.51
CA GLY A 265 6.53 8.03 -6.30
C GLY A 265 6.44 8.45 -4.83
N PHE A 266 6.46 7.49 -3.90
CA PHE A 266 6.48 7.75 -2.46
C PHE A 266 7.73 8.55 -2.06
N ILE A 267 8.93 8.11 -2.47
CA ILE A 267 10.18 8.81 -2.17
C ILE A 267 10.16 10.23 -2.75
N LEU A 268 9.78 10.37 -4.02
CA LEU A 268 9.72 11.68 -4.68
C LEU A 268 8.70 12.61 -4.02
N GLY A 269 7.53 12.10 -3.64
CA GLY A 269 6.51 12.84 -2.89
C GLY A 269 6.99 13.31 -1.52
N MET A 270 7.68 12.44 -0.78
CA MET A 270 8.25 12.77 0.54
C MET A 270 9.37 13.81 0.46
N GLU A 271 10.17 13.79 -0.60
CA GLU A 271 11.20 14.81 -0.85
C GLU A 271 10.61 16.17 -1.22
N MET A 272 9.44 16.19 -1.87
CA MET A 272 8.71 17.42 -2.18
C MET A 272 7.97 18.01 -0.97
N ALA A 273 7.50 17.17 -0.05
CA ALA A 273 6.72 17.62 1.11
C ALA A 273 7.56 18.35 2.19
N GLY A 274 8.90 18.25 2.12
CA GLY A 274 9.79 18.82 3.15
C GLY A 274 9.70 18.07 4.49
N VAL A 275 10.47 18.52 5.49
CA VAL A 275 10.61 17.80 6.77
C VAL A 275 9.32 17.80 7.58
N LYS A 276 8.66 18.95 7.68
CA LYS A 276 7.43 19.12 8.49
C LYS A 276 6.20 18.42 7.88
N GLY A 277 6.14 18.32 6.54
CA GLY A 277 4.99 17.75 5.83
C GLY A 277 5.06 16.23 5.59
N ARG A 278 6.16 15.56 5.93
CA ARG A 278 6.38 14.14 5.55
C ARG A 278 5.32 13.18 6.07
N VAL A 279 4.98 13.28 7.35
CA VAL A 279 4.02 12.35 7.96
C VAL A 279 2.66 12.49 7.29
N LEU A 280 2.19 13.72 7.11
CA LEU A 280 0.93 13.99 6.44
C LEU A 280 0.96 13.55 4.96
N ALA A 281 2.04 13.82 4.23
CA ALA A 281 2.21 13.37 2.86
C ALA A 281 2.19 11.83 2.74
N SER A 282 2.83 11.13 3.68
CA SER A 282 2.77 9.67 3.77
C SER A 282 1.34 9.17 3.98
N THR A 283 0.62 9.75 4.93
CA THR A 283 -0.78 9.40 5.22
C THR A 283 -1.67 9.64 3.99
N ILE A 284 -1.54 10.80 3.33
CA ILE A 284 -2.31 11.12 2.12
C ILE A 284 -1.99 10.13 0.99
N THR A 285 -0.72 9.78 0.79
CA THR A 285 -0.31 8.81 -0.23
C THR A 285 -0.95 7.43 0.02
N SER A 286 -0.97 6.98 1.27
CA SER A 286 -1.62 5.71 1.64
C SER A 286 -3.14 5.77 1.46
N CYS A 287 -3.78 6.89 1.82
CA CYS A 287 -5.21 7.09 1.55
C CYS A 287 -5.53 7.06 0.05
N LEU A 288 -4.67 7.67 -0.80
CA LEU A 288 -4.86 7.65 -2.25
C LEU A 288 -4.72 6.24 -2.84
N PHE A 289 -3.86 5.40 -2.26
CA PHE A 289 -3.79 3.99 -2.63
C PHE A 289 -5.12 3.28 -2.31
N ALA A 290 -5.67 3.46 -1.12
CA ALA A 290 -6.98 2.90 -0.75
C ALA A 290 -8.13 3.43 -1.64
N VAL A 291 -8.11 4.71 -2.00
CA VAL A 291 -9.08 5.28 -2.97
C VAL A 291 -8.91 4.62 -4.36
N GLY A 292 -7.68 4.28 -4.75
CA GLY A 292 -7.39 3.52 -5.96
C GLY A 292 -7.98 2.10 -5.93
N GLU A 293 -7.94 1.42 -4.78
CA GLU A 293 -8.61 0.13 -4.57
C GLU A 293 -10.13 0.27 -4.71
N VAL A 294 -10.73 1.31 -4.11
CA VAL A 294 -12.17 1.59 -4.25
C VAL A 294 -12.53 1.80 -5.72
N LEU A 295 -11.74 2.59 -6.46
CA LEU A 295 -11.97 2.81 -7.89
C LEU A 295 -11.89 1.50 -8.68
N LEU A 296 -10.92 0.64 -8.39
CA LEU A 296 -10.81 -0.68 -9.00
C LEU A 296 -12.09 -1.50 -8.78
N GLY A 297 -12.60 -1.54 -7.53
CA GLY A 297 -13.84 -2.20 -7.18
C GLY A 297 -15.05 -1.67 -7.96
N LEU A 298 -15.16 -0.33 -8.08
CA LEU A 298 -16.23 0.33 -8.86
C LEU A 298 -16.12 0.01 -10.35
N ILE A 299 -14.92 0.03 -10.94
CA ILE A 299 -14.69 -0.34 -12.34
C ILE A 299 -15.10 -1.80 -12.55
N ALA A 300 -14.69 -2.69 -11.66
CA ALA A 300 -15.03 -4.11 -11.74
C ALA A 300 -16.54 -4.37 -11.63
N MET A 301 -17.22 -3.69 -10.69
CA MET A 301 -18.68 -3.74 -10.51
C MET A 301 -19.43 -3.28 -11.76
N TRP A 302 -18.93 -2.24 -12.41
CA TRP A 302 -19.59 -1.68 -13.59
C TRP A 302 -19.34 -2.50 -14.85
N THR A 303 -18.09 -2.95 -15.08
CA THR A 303 -17.70 -3.59 -16.33
C THR A 303 -17.96 -5.09 -16.35
N ARG A 304 -17.79 -5.76 -15.21
CA ARG A 304 -17.94 -7.21 -15.03
C ARG A 304 -17.20 -8.06 -16.08
N SER A 305 -16.18 -7.50 -16.71
CA SER A 305 -15.39 -8.14 -17.76
C SER A 305 -13.90 -7.87 -17.53
N TRP A 306 -13.12 -8.94 -17.38
CA TRP A 306 -11.69 -8.83 -17.10
C TRP A 306 -10.92 -8.01 -18.14
N ARG A 307 -11.28 -8.11 -19.42
CA ARG A 307 -10.64 -7.35 -20.50
C ARG A 307 -10.90 -5.86 -20.39
N LEU A 308 -12.13 -5.46 -20.05
CA LEU A 308 -12.49 -4.05 -19.87
C LEU A 308 -11.88 -3.49 -18.59
N ILE A 309 -11.82 -4.27 -17.50
CA ILE A 309 -11.13 -3.88 -16.27
C ILE A 309 -9.69 -3.50 -16.59
N LEU A 310 -8.93 -4.37 -17.24
CA LEU A 310 -7.54 -4.10 -17.61
C LEU A 310 -7.41 -2.84 -18.48
N ARG A 311 -8.26 -2.66 -19.49
CA ARG A 311 -8.20 -1.48 -20.38
C ARG A 311 -8.47 -0.17 -19.64
N LEU A 312 -9.42 -0.16 -18.71
CA LEU A 312 -9.79 1.03 -17.95
C LEU A 312 -8.75 1.36 -16.86
N VAL A 313 -8.16 0.34 -16.25
CA VAL A 313 -7.13 0.51 -15.21
C VAL A 313 -5.80 0.96 -15.81
N TYR A 314 -5.37 0.33 -16.92
CA TYR A 314 -4.06 0.61 -17.52
C TYR A 314 -4.08 1.72 -18.59
N GLY A 315 -5.22 1.99 -19.20
CA GLY A 315 -5.33 3.05 -20.23
C GLY A 315 -4.84 4.42 -19.77
N PRO A 316 -5.28 4.95 -18.62
CA PRO A 316 -4.84 6.23 -18.09
C PRO A 316 -3.33 6.32 -17.82
N ALA A 317 -2.66 5.18 -17.56
CA ALA A 317 -1.22 5.13 -17.30
C ALA A 317 -0.37 5.56 -18.50
N LEU A 318 -0.89 5.48 -19.73
CA LEU A 318 -0.19 5.98 -20.92
C LEU A 318 0.06 7.49 -20.87
N LEU A 319 -0.77 8.24 -20.12
CA LEU A 319 -0.56 9.68 -19.93
C LEU A 319 0.70 9.99 -19.12
N ALA A 320 1.30 8.99 -18.46
CA ALA A 320 2.55 9.15 -17.72
C ALA A 320 3.70 9.64 -18.61
N ILE A 321 3.65 9.43 -19.93
CA ILE A 321 4.65 9.97 -20.86
C ILE A 321 4.76 11.51 -20.78
N LEU A 322 3.73 12.19 -20.29
CA LEU A 322 3.72 13.63 -20.09
C LEU A 322 4.39 14.07 -18.77
N MET A 323 4.60 13.16 -17.83
CA MET A 323 5.13 13.48 -16.50
C MET A 323 6.52 14.15 -16.50
N PRO A 324 7.48 13.79 -17.38
CA PRO A 324 8.78 14.46 -17.42
C PRO A 324 8.69 15.97 -17.69
N PHE A 325 7.62 16.40 -18.34
CA PHE A 325 7.37 17.82 -18.63
C PHE A 325 6.64 18.53 -17.46
N LEU A 326 5.97 17.76 -16.60
CA LEU A 326 5.11 18.27 -15.53
C LEU A 326 5.87 18.40 -14.21
N ILE A 327 6.61 17.36 -13.83
CA ILE A 327 7.30 17.27 -12.54
C ILE A 327 8.82 17.39 -12.71
N PRO A 328 9.53 18.02 -11.75
CA PRO A 328 10.98 18.04 -11.73
C PRO A 328 11.55 16.70 -11.21
N GLU A 329 12.84 16.50 -11.38
CA GLU A 329 13.57 15.41 -10.73
C GLU A 329 13.80 15.74 -9.25
N SER A 330 14.05 14.72 -8.44
CA SER A 330 14.43 14.85 -7.03
C SER A 330 15.60 15.80 -6.82
N VAL A 331 15.41 16.80 -5.96
CA VAL A 331 16.48 17.75 -5.62
C VAL A 331 17.67 17.04 -4.96
N ARG A 332 17.40 16.06 -4.09
CA ARG A 332 18.44 15.27 -3.43
C ARG A 332 19.26 14.46 -4.43
N TRP A 333 18.58 13.83 -5.38
CA TRP A 333 19.25 13.08 -6.43
C TRP A 333 20.09 13.99 -7.33
N LEU A 334 19.58 15.18 -7.69
CA LEU A 334 20.31 16.14 -8.51
C LEU A 334 21.57 16.64 -7.80
N LEU A 335 21.49 16.91 -6.49
CA LEU A 335 22.64 17.30 -5.67
C LEU A 335 23.68 16.20 -5.60
N ALA A 336 23.27 14.95 -5.31
CA ALA A 336 24.15 13.78 -5.27
C ALA A 336 24.87 13.50 -6.61
N ASN A 337 24.28 13.93 -7.74
CA ASN A 337 24.87 13.81 -9.06
C ASN A 337 25.53 15.10 -9.59
N GLY A 338 25.79 16.08 -8.73
CA GLY A 338 26.48 17.33 -9.07
C GLY A 338 25.73 18.26 -10.04
N LYS A 339 24.42 18.09 -10.22
CA LYS A 339 23.60 18.85 -11.20
C LYS A 339 23.04 20.14 -10.59
N HIS A 340 23.92 20.99 -10.03
CA HIS A 340 23.56 22.19 -9.27
C HIS A 340 22.72 23.19 -10.07
N ASP A 341 22.97 23.37 -11.36
CA ASP A 341 22.19 24.30 -12.19
C ASP A 341 20.71 23.91 -12.36
N LYS A 342 20.43 22.59 -12.33
CA LYS A 342 19.05 22.11 -12.38
C LYS A 342 18.35 22.34 -11.04
N VAL A 343 19.06 22.19 -9.93
CA VAL A 343 18.57 22.48 -8.57
C VAL A 343 18.19 23.93 -8.46
N GLU A 344 19.06 24.85 -8.86
CA GLU A 344 18.80 26.29 -8.85
C GLU A 344 17.54 26.65 -9.64
N ARG A 345 17.37 26.08 -10.84
CA ARG A 345 16.17 26.30 -11.64
C ARG A 345 14.89 25.84 -10.95
N ILE A 346 14.95 24.71 -10.22
CA ILE A 346 13.81 24.21 -9.46
C ILE A 346 13.48 25.16 -8.31
N TYR A 347 14.48 25.62 -7.52
CA TYR A 347 14.26 26.55 -6.43
C TYR A 347 13.73 27.90 -6.90
N ARG A 348 14.28 28.47 -7.97
CA ARG A 348 13.76 29.72 -8.57
C ARG A 348 12.30 29.57 -9.05
N LYS A 349 11.93 28.41 -9.62
CA LYS A 349 10.56 28.13 -10.04
C LYS A 349 9.64 27.99 -8.81
N MET A 350 10.08 27.29 -7.77
CA MET A 350 9.35 27.11 -6.53
C MET A 350 9.08 28.44 -5.84
N ALA A 351 10.11 29.28 -5.67
CA ALA A 351 9.97 30.59 -5.08
C ALA A 351 8.99 31.49 -5.84
N ARG A 352 9.14 31.54 -7.16
CA ARG A 352 8.23 32.34 -8.01
C ARG A 352 6.78 31.89 -7.85
N MET A 353 6.52 30.58 -7.80
CA MET A 353 5.16 30.04 -7.66
C MET A 353 4.59 30.23 -6.24
N ASN A 354 5.45 30.22 -5.23
CA ASN A 354 5.05 30.43 -3.83
C ASN A 354 5.05 31.94 -3.43
N GLY A 355 5.40 32.85 -4.34
CA GLY A 355 5.42 34.29 -4.05
C GLY A 355 6.58 34.72 -3.12
N LEU A 356 7.66 33.93 -3.07
CA LEU A 356 8.83 34.22 -2.24
C LEU A 356 9.91 34.91 -3.07
N SER A 357 10.57 35.92 -2.50
CA SER A 357 11.78 36.55 -3.05
C SER A 357 12.99 35.77 -2.55
N ILE A 358 13.73 35.12 -3.46
CA ILE A 358 15.01 34.49 -3.12
C ILE A 358 16.15 35.44 -3.47
N ASN A 359 17.05 35.71 -2.50
CA ASN A 359 18.28 36.42 -2.75
C ASN A 359 19.33 35.46 -3.38
N ASP A 360 20.10 35.92 -4.36
CA ASP A 360 21.12 35.11 -5.05
C ASP A 360 22.24 34.65 -4.07
N GLU A 361 22.51 35.39 -3.01
CA GLU A 361 23.42 35.03 -1.92
C GLU A 361 22.97 33.76 -1.18
N ALA A 362 21.66 33.64 -0.87
CA ALA A 362 21.11 32.45 -0.20
C ALA A 362 21.23 31.18 -1.06
N ILE A 363 21.18 31.31 -2.39
CA ILE A 363 21.39 30.18 -3.31
C ILE A 363 22.86 29.77 -3.34
N GLY A 364 23.78 30.73 -3.28
CA GLY A 364 25.23 30.51 -3.20
C GLY A 364 25.63 29.72 -1.94
N GLU A 365 25.17 30.15 -0.81
CA GLU A 365 25.42 29.54 0.50
C GLU A 365 24.85 28.11 0.59
N PHE A 366 23.64 27.86 0.01
CA PHE A 366 23.04 26.53 -0.08
C PHE A 366 23.90 25.58 -0.93
N LYS A 367 24.53 26.07 -2.00
CA LYS A 367 25.47 25.27 -2.83
C LYS A 367 26.70 24.85 -2.01
N GLU A 368 27.32 25.78 -1.28
CA GLU A 368 28.51 25.50 -0.46
C GLU A 368 28.24 24.50 0.67
N VAL A 369 27.18 24.70 1.43
CA VAL A 369 26.81 23.81 2.54
C VAL A 369 26.54 22.39 2.09
N ASN A 370 25.94 22.19 0.92
CA ASN A 370 25.67 20.85 0.40
C ASN A 370 26.91 20.19 -0.21
N MET A 371 27.85 20.92 -0.80
CA MET A 371 29.15 20.37 -1.24
C MET A 371 29.95 19.82 -0.06
N VAL A 372 30.06 20.59 1.03
CA VAL A 372 30.78 20.16 2.25
C VAL A 372 30.14 18.94 2.91
N LYS A 373 28.83 18.79 2.85
CA LYS A 373 28.13 17.61 3.37
C LYS A 373 28.42 16.36 2.55
N THR A 374 28.49 16.48 1.23
CA THR A 374 28.76 15.35 0.33
C THR A 374 30.17 14.80 0.56
N GLU A 375 31.18 15.66 0.70
CA GLU A 375 32.56 15.23 0.98
C GLU A 375 32.72 14.54 2.34
N LYS A 376 32.00 15.01 3.39
CA LYS A 376 32.02 14.35 4.70
C LYS A 376 31.35 12.97 4.70
N THR A 377 30.34 12.77 3.89
CA THR A 377 29.63 11.48 3.80
C THR A 377 30.50 10.40 3.14
N GLU A 378 31.28 10.75 2.11
CA GLU A 378 32.20 9.83 1.43
C GLU A 378 33.35 9.35 2.34
N GLN A 379 33.76 10.14 3.34
CA GLN A 379 34.82 9.77 4.29
C GLN A 379 34.36 8.80 5.38
N LEU A 380 33.06 8.74 5.69
CA LEU A 380 32.49 7.91 6.76
C LEU A 380 32.17 6.46 6.33
N GLU A 381 32.16 6.14 5.04
CA GLU A 381 31.78 4.81 4.51
C GLU A 381 32.83 3.69 4.67
N LYS A 382 33.95 3.91 5.37
CA LYS A 382 35.10 2.96 5.42
C LYS A 382 34.96 1.77 6.37
N LYS A 383 33.88 1.56 7.11
CA LYS A 383 33.66 0.35 7.91
C LYS A 383 32.37 -0.33 7.47
N ASN A 384 32.43 -1.64 7.14
CA ASN A 384 31.26 -2.44 6.76
C ASN A 384 30.26 -2.51 7.94
N PRO A 385 29.26 -1.59 8.02
CA PRO A 385 28.40 -1.49 9.19
C PRO A 385 27.40 -2.67 9.28
N LEU A 386 27.14 -3.37 8.16
CA LEU A 386 26.34 -4.59 8.16
C LEU A 386 27.01 -5.73 8.95
N MET A 387 28.33 -5.85 8.93
CA MET A 387 29.04 -6.86 9.72
C MET A 387 28.94 -6.61 11.24
N GLN A 388 28.86 -5.34 11.66
CA GLN A 388 28.67 -4.99 13.06
C GLN A 388 27.29 -5.42 13.58
N ILE A 389 26.25 -5.36 12.74
CA ILE A 389 24.90 -5.82 13.09
C ILE A 389 24.85 -7.33 13.20
N LEU A 390 25.49 -8.06 12.29
CA LEU A 390 25.57 -9.52 12.34
C LEU A 390 26.29 -10.01 13.61
N GLY A 391 27.22 -9.21 14.17
CA GLY A 391 27.91 -9.48 15.42
C GLY A 391 27.08 -9.16 16.69
N SER A 392 26.00 -8.38 16.59
CA SER A 392 25.16 -7.99 17.73
C SER A 392 23.95 -8.90 17.88
N SER A 393 23.87 -9.67 18.94
CA SER A 393 22.73 -10.53 19.25
C SER A 393 21.42 -9.72 19.39
N VAL A 394 21.49 -8.52 19.98
CA VAL A 394 20.33 -7.64 20.19
C VAL A 394 19.80 -7.13 18.83
N MET A 395 20.68 -6.66 17.97
CA MET A 395 20.28 -6.15 16.66
C MET A 395 19.76 -7.27 15.77
N MET A 396 20.37 -8.45 15.82
CA MET A 396 19.92 -9.62 15.06
C MET A 396 18.52 -10.07 15.51
N THR A 397 18.27 -10.14 16.83
CA THR A 397 16.94 -10.48 17.36
C THR A 397 15.89 -9.46 16.91
N ARG A 398 16.21 -8.16 16.95
CA ARG A 398 15.31 -7.11 16.46
C ARG A 398 15.06 -7.22 14.96
N LEU A 399 16.09 -7.52 14.17
CA LEU A 399 15.97 -7.70 12.73
C LEU A 399 15.07 -8.89 12.37
N LEU A 400 15.26 -10.04 13.02
CA LEU A 400 14.44 -11.23 12.79
C LEU A 400 12.98 -11.00 13.22
N ALA A 401 12.77 -10.38 14.38
CA ALA A 401 11.43 -10.06 14.86
C ALA A 401 10.73 -9.04 13.96
N CYS A 402 11.43 -7.98 13.51
CA CYS A 402 10.92 -7.03 12.51
C CYS A 402 10.57 -7.73 11.21
N SER A 403 11.45 -8.59 10.68
CA SER A 403 11.22 -9.35 9.45
C SER A 403 9.97 -10.23 9.54
N PHE A 404 9.75 -10.88 10.69
CA PHE A 404 8.53 -11.64 10.93
C PHE A 404 7.28 -10.75 10.99
N CYS A 405 7.35 -9.60 11.65
CA CYS A 405 6.25 -8.63 11.65
C CYS A 405 5.92 -8.14 10.23
N TRP A 406 6.93 -7.87 9.41
CA TRP A 406 6.74 -7.47 8.02
C TRP A 406 6.09 -8.57 7.18
N LEU A 407 6.58 -9.81 7.30
CA LEU A 407 6.00 -10.96 6.61
C LEU A 407 4.53 -11.16 7.00
N THR A 408 4.25 -11.17 8.30
CA THR A 408 2.88 -11.33 8.81
C THR A 408 1.98 -10.19 8.33
N ASN A 409 2.48 -8.97 8.41
CA ASN A 409 1.69 -7.79 8.03
C ASN A 409 1.24 -7.86 6.57
N THR A 410 2.16 -8.11 5.65
CA THR A 410 1.84 -8.19 4.22
C THR A 410 1.00 -9.41 3.89
N PHE A 411 1.28 -10.56 4.52
CA PHE A 411 0.51 -11.78 4.33
C PHE A 411 -0.96 -11.59 4.73
N VAL A 412 -1.21 -11.02 5.90
CA VAL A 412 -2.57 -10.81 6.43
C VAL A 412 -3.26 -9.65 5.69
N TYR A 413 -2.55 -8.54 5.42
CA TYR A 413 -3.12 -7.39 4.71
C TYR A 413 -3.64 -7.76 3.32
N TYR A 414 -2.80 -8.39 2.49
CA TYR A 414 -3.21 -8.85 1.16
C TYR A 414 -4.17 -10.04 1.24
N GLY A 415 -3.99 -10.93 2.22
CA GLY A 415 -4.90 -12.06 2.45
C GLY A 415 -6.32 -11.61 2.73
N LEU A 416 -6.49 -10.61 3.58
CA LEU A 416 -7.81 -10.03 3.85
C LEU A 416 -8.36 -9.24 2.66
N SER A 417 -7.55 -8.54 1.86
CA SER A 417 -8.04 -7.91 0.63
C SER A 417 -8.58 -8.94 -0.36
N LEU A 418 -7.84 -10.04 -0.58
CA LEU A 418 -8.19 -11.10 -1.52
C LEU A 418 -9.40 -11.92 -1.10
N ASN A 419 -9.49 -12.29 0.18
CA ASN A 419 -10.58 -13.13 0.66
C ASN A 419 -11.88 -12.32 0.92
N SER A 420 -11.86 -10.99 0.80
CA SER A 420 -13.05 -10.14 0.96
C SER A 420 -14.17 -10.49 -0.02
N VAL A 421 -13.82 -10.92 -1.22
CA VAL A 421 -14.78 -11.30 -2.28
C VAL A 421 -15.45 -12.66 -2.04
N ALA A 422 -14.97 -13.45 -1.08
CA ALA A 422 -15.53 -14.77 -0.75
C ALA A 422 -16.67 -14.71 0.28
N PHE A 423 -16.93 -13.55 0.89
CA PHE A 423 -18.03 -13.39 1.85
C PHE A 423 -19.40 -13.35 1.16
N ALA A 424 -20.43 -13.75 1.93
CA ALA A 424 -21.81 -13.67 1.48
C ALA A 424 -22.18 -12.24 1.07
N GLY A 425 -22.99 -12.12 0.01
CA GLY A 425 -23.40 -10.84 -0.58
C GLY A 425 -22.69 -10.57 -1.91
N ASP A 426 -22.67 -9.29 -2.30
CA ASP A 426 -22.03 -8.86 -3.54
C ASP A 426 -20.51 -8.68 -3.34
N LYS A 427 -19.72 -9.46 -4.07
CA LYS A 427 -18.25 -9.48 -3.97
C LYS A 427 -17.60 -8.12 -4.23
N TYR A 428 -18.18 -7.32 -5.13
CA TYR A 428 -17.68 -5.99 -5.46
C TYR A 428 -17.88 -5.01 -4.29
N THR A 429 -19.07 -5.02 -3.71
CA THR A 429 -19.42 -4.22 -2.54
C THR A 429 -18.56 -4.58 -1.35
N ASN A 430 -18.33 -5.88 -1.09
CA ASN A 430 -17.47 -6.33 0.01
C ASN A 430 -16.03 -5.83 -0.16
N PHE A 431 -15.47 -5.92 -1.36
CA PHE A 431 -14.12 -5.40 -1.65
C PHE A 431 -14.04 -3.88 -1.44
N ILE A 432 -15.02 -3.13 -1.95
CA ILE A 432 -15.09 -1.67 -1.80
C ILE A 432 -15.17 -1.27 -0.33
N LEU A 433 -16.01 -1.95 0.47
CA LEU A 433 -16.15 -1.66 1.91
C LEU A 433 -14.84 -1.93 2.66
N VAL A 434 -14.16 -3.03 2.33
CA VAL A 434 -12.86 -3.37 2.93
C VAL A 434 -11.79 -2.35 2.56
N ALA A 435 -11.79 -1.80 1.33
CA ALA A 435 -10.88 -0.75 0.93
C ALA A 435 -11.20 0.62 1.60
N ILE A 436 -12.48 0.98 1.74
CA ILE A 436 -12.89 2.23 2.40
C ILE A 436 -12.45 2.28 3.86
N VAL A 437 -12.50 1.14 4.56
CA VAL A 437 -12.10 1.04 5.97
C VAL A 437 -10.62 1.37 6.20
N GLU A 438 -9.77 1.26 5.20
CA GLU A 438 -8.36 1.62 5.31
C GLU A 438 -8.13 3.12 5.50
N ILE A 439 -8.98 3.96 4.90
CA ILE A 439 -8.82 5.42 4.95
C ILE A 439 -8.83 5.94 6.40
N PRO A 440 -9.86 5.68 7.21
CA PRO A 440 -9.84 6.09 8.61
C PRO A 440 -8.76 5.39 9.44
N ALA A 441 -8.33 4.18 9.06
CA ALA A 441 -7.23 3.48 9.73
C ALA A 441 -5.90 4.24 9.60
N TYR A 442 -5.58 4.79 8.42
CA TYR A 442 -4.37 5.60 8.21
C TYR A 442 -4.37 6.88 9.06
N PHE A 443 -5.50 7.59 9.16
CA PHE A 443 -5.60 8.76 10.01
C PHE A 443 -5.51 8.42 11.50
N LEU A 444 -6.15 7.34 11.91
CA LEU A 444 -6.08 6.87 13.30
C LEU A 444 -4.65 6.44 13.66
N THR A 445 -3.95 5.78 12.76
CA THR A 445 -2.54 5.40 12.96
C THR A 445 -1.68 6.61 13.22
N TRP A 446 -1.82 7.66 12.41
CA TRP A 446 -1.08 8.90 12.60
C TRP A 446 -1.30 9.47 14.01
N PHE A 447 -2.54 9.55 14.47
CA PHE A 447 -2.86 10.03 15.81
C PHE A 447 -2.30 9.09 16.91
N MET A 448 -2.53 7.79 16.78
CA MET A 448 -2.13 6.79 17.78
C MET A 448 -0.61 6.67 17.95
N THR A 449 0.14 6.74 16.86
CA THR A 449 1.62 6.65 16.93
C THR A 449 2.23 7.83 17.70
N ASP A 450 1.63 9.01 17.61
CA ASP A 450 2.10 10.19 18.31
C ASP A 450 1.63 10.27 19.78
N TRP A 451 0.49 9.64 20.09
CA TRP A 451 -0.11 9.67 21.42
C TRP A 451 0.26 8.49 22.30
N LEU A 452 0.10 7.25 21.80
CA LEU A 452 0.37 5.99 22.55
C LEU A 452 1.81 5.48 22.36
N GLY A 453 2.53 5.99 21.38
CA GLY A 453 3.83 5.47 21.00
C GLY A 453 3.78 4.35 19.95
N ARG A 454 4.96 4.03 19.41
CA ARG A 454 5.08 3.10 18.28
C ARG A 454 4.87 1.65 18.70
N LYS A 455 5.44 1.26 19.86
CA LYS A 455 5.35 -0.09 20.38
C LYS A 455 3.92 -0.51 20.68
N ILE A 456 3.19 0.31 21.44
CA ILE A 456 1.82 -0.01 21.85
C ILE A 456 0.90 -0.03 20.64
N THR A 457 1.03 0.95 19.73
CA THR A 457 0.22 0.99 18.52
C THR A 457 0.44 -0.23 17.64
N LEU A 458 1.69 -0.66 17.42
CA LEU A 458 2.00 -1.84 16.61
C LEU A 458 1.47 -3.12 17.25
N SER A 459 1.76 -3.32 18.55
CA SER A 459 1.36 -4.55 19.26
C SER A 459 -0.15 -4.67 19.36
N SER A 460 -0.85 -3.59 19.74
CA SER A 460 -2.32 -3.60 19.85
C SER A 460 -2.99 -3.83 18.51
N SER A 461 -2.48 -3.22 17.42
CA SER A 461 -3.01 -3.40 16.09
C SER A 461 -2.91 -4.85 15.62
N PHE A 462 -1.75 -5.51 15.81
CA PHE A 462 -1.61 -6.94 15.48
C PHE A 462 -2.50 -7.83 16.35
N LEU A 463 -2.52 -7.62 17.68
CA LEU A 463 -3.32 -8.43 18.58
C LEU A 463 -4.81 -8.31 18.27
N LEU A 464 -5.31 -7.09 18.09
CA LEU A 464 -6.72 -6.86 17.73
C LEU A 464 -7.07 -7.45 16.37
N SER A 465 -6.20 -7.31 15.36
CA SER A 465 -6.41 -7.95 14.06
C SER A 465 -6.54 -9.48 14.21
N GLY A 466 -5.66 -10.09 15.02
CA GLY A 466 -5.73 -11.51 15.30
C GLY A 466 -7.02 -11.94 16.00
N VAL A 467 -7.44 -11.19 17.02
CA VAL A 467 -8.69 -11.43 17.74
C VAL A 467 -9.89 -11.33 16.80
N PHE A 468 -9.97 -10.29 15.97
CA PHE A 468 -11.07 -10.12 15.01
C PHE A 468 -11.14 -11.26 13.99
N CYS A 469 -10.00 -11.69 13.41
CA CYS A 469 -9.97 -12.80 12.46
C CYS A 469 -10.41 -14.13 13.10
N LEU A 470 -10.04 -14.39 14.35
CA LEU A 470 -10.46 -15.61 15.05
C LEU A 470 -11.92 -15.53 15.53
N ALA A 471 -12.39 -14.34 15.94
CA ALA A 471 -13.75 -14.14 16.43
C ALA A 471 -14.82 -14.50 15.39
N ILE A 472 -14.53 -14.33 14.09
CA ILE A 472 -15.42 -14.72 13.01
C ILE A 472 -15.84 -16.19 13.10
N GLN A 473 -14.96 -17.07 13.57
CA GLN A 473 -15.22 -18.50 13.66
C GLN A 473 -16.26 -18.88 14.74
N PHE A 474 -16.48 -17.98 15.69
CA PHE A 474 -17.44 -18.19 16.78
C PHE A 474 -18.81 -17.58 16.50
N VAL A 475 -19.02 -16.96 15.33
CA VAL A 475 -20.31 -16.39 14.94
C VAL A 475 -21.26 -17.54 14.56
N PRO A 476 -22.41 -17.73 15.25
CA PRO A 476 -23.32 -18.83 14.99
C PRO A 476 -23.93 -18.77 13.57
N SER A 477 -24.12 -19.94 12.95
CA SER A 477 -24.86 -20.08 11.70
C SER A 477 -26.30 -19.63 11.92
N GLY A 478 -26.76 -18.58 11.23
CA GLY A 478 -28.06 -17.97 11.45
C GLY A 478 -28.04 -16.61 12.12
N SER A 479 -26.85 -16.14 12.56
CA SER A 479 -26.67 -14.74 12.97
C SER A 479 -26.84 -13.81 11.78
N TRP A 480 -27.05 -12.52 12.07
CA TRP A 480 -27.20 -11.49 11.05
C TRP A 480 -25.95 -11.48 10.14
N SER A 481 -26.18 -11.62 8.83
CA SER A 481 -25.12 -11.80 7.81
C SER A 481 -24.04 -10.72 7.81
N PHE A 482 -24.31 -9.54 8.40
CA PHE A 482 -23.34 -8.45 8.48
C PHE A 482 -22.31 -8.58 9.63
N ILE A 483 -22.56 -9.42 10.66
CA ILE A 483 -21.65 -9.56 11.80
C ILE A 483 -20.27 -10.09 11.36
N PRO A 484 -20.17 -11.18 10.58
CA PRO A 484 -18.87 -11.64 10.05
C PRO A 484 -18.16 -10.56 9.24
N LEU A 485 -18.88 -9.79 8.43
CA LEU A 485 -18.30 -8.72 7.62
C LEU A 485 -17.73 -7.58 8.48
N ILE A 486 -18.45 -7.15 9.54
CA ILE A 486 -17.96 -6.13 10.49
C ILE A 486 -16.69 -6.60 11.19
N LEU A 487 -16.64 -7.84 11.67
CA LEU A 487 -15.45 -8.40 12.30
C LEU A 487 -14.29 -8.48 11.31
N TYR A 488 -14.57 -8.84 10.06
CA TYR A 488 -13.58 -8.87 8.99
C TYR A 488 -13.01 -7.49 8.69
N MET A 489 -13.87 -6.49 8.57
CA MET A 489 -13.48 -5.09 8.41
C MET A 489 -12.65 -4.59 9.60
N GLY A 490 -13.00 -5.00 10.84
CA GLY A 490 -12.21 -4.72 12.04
C GLY A 490 -10.80 -5.33 11.97
N GLY A 491 -10.69 -6.57 11.51
CA GLY A 491 -9.40 -7.22 11.25
C GLY A 491 -8.57 -6.48 10.22
N LYS A 492 -9.20 -6.08 9.10
CA LYS A 492 -8.55 -5.30 8.04
C LYS A 492 -8.12 -3.92 8.52
N TRP A 493 -8.99 -3.21 9.27
CA TRP A 493 -8.64 -1.93 9.90
C TRP A 493 -7.35 -2.04 10.73
N CYS A 494 -7.32 -3.00 11.65
CA CYS A 494 -6.19 -3.17 12.56
C CYS A 494 -4.89 -3.55 11.81
N ILE A 495 -4.94 -4.43 10.81
CA ILE A 495 -3.73 -4.79 10.04
C ILE A 495 -3.25 -3.62 9.17
N THR A 496 -4.14 -2.75 8.70
CA THR A 496 -3.77 -1.52 7.99
C THR A 496 -3.03 -0.54 8.91
N MET A 497 -3.48 -0.43 10.17
CA MET A 497 -2.77 0.36 11.19
C MET A 497 -1.36 -0.18 11.45
N SER A 498 -1.22 -1.50 11.58
CA SER A 498 0.11 -2.12 11.79
C SER A 498 1.01 -1.94 10.56
N PHE A 499 0.45 -1.91 9.34
CA PHE A 499 1.20 -1.68 8.10
C PHE A 499 1.93 -0.33 8.11
N SER A 500 1.23 0.74 8.45
CA SER A 500 1.83 2.07 8.55
C SER A 500 2.82 2.18 9.71
N THR A 501 2.48 1.59 10.87
CA THR A 501 3.31 1.65 12.07
C THR A 501 4.61 0.88 11.89
N VAL A 502 4.61 -0.30 11.25
CA VAL A 502 5.82 -1.11 11.08
C VAL A 502 6.88 -0.42 10.23
N TYR A 503 6.48 0.39 9.23
CA TYR A 503 7.40 1.20 8.44
C TYR A 503 8.12 2.25 9.28
N ILE A 504 7.35 3.02 10.07
CA ILE A 504 7.89 4.08 10.94
C ILE A 504 8.80 3.45 11.99
N TYR A 505 8.33 2.40 12.66
CA TYR A 505 9.04 1.77 13.74
C TYR A 505 10.35 1.11 13.31
N THR A 506 10.33 0.41 12.17
CA THR A 506 11.56 -0.18 11.60
C THR A 506 12.60 0.91 11.27
N ALA A 507 12.15 2.05 10.74
CA ALA A 507 13.04 3.17 10.43
C ALA A 507 13.63 3.84 11.69
N GLU A 508 12.92 3.86 12.82
CA GLU A 508 13.38 4.41 14.09
C GLU A 508 14.28 3.45 14.88
N LEU A 509 14.07 2.14 14.73
CA LEU A 509 14.75 1.08 15.51
C LEU A 509 16.21 0.86 15.09
N PHE A 510 16.56 1.15 13.83
CA PHE A 510 17.87 0.85 13.27
C PHE A 510 18.74 2.09 13.08
N PRO A 511 20.09 1.94 13.23
CA PRO A 511 21.05 3.03 13.09
C PRO A 511 20.99 3.67 11.69
N THR A 512 21.23 5.01 11.64
CA THR A 512 21.13 5.79 10.40
C THR A 512 22.01 5.27 9.26
N ASN A 513 23.22 4.78 9.57
CA ASN A 513 24.20 4.30 8.60
C ASN A 513 23.80 3.00 7.87
N VAL A 514 22.90 2.19 8.45
CA VAL A 514 22.44 0.90 7.88
C VAL A 514 20.91 0.81 7.73
N ARG A 515 20.18 1.84 8.17
CA ARG A 515 18.72 1.89 8.19
C ARG A 515 18.09 1.49 6.86
N HIS A 516 18.60 2.03 5.75
CA HIS A 516 18.05 1.74 4.43
C HIS A 516 18.22 0.28 4.03
N SER A 517 19.39 -0.30 4.32
CA SER A 517 19.66 -1.71 4.02
C SER A 517 18.79 -2.65 4.85
N LEU A 518 18.64 -2.38 6.15
CA LEU A 518 17.84 -3.22 7.05
C LEU A 518 16.34 -3.08 6.79
N LEU A 519 15.86 -1.86 6.52
CA LEU A 519 14.49 -1.63 6.08
C LEU A 519 14.21 -2.36 4.76
N GLY A 520 15.20 -2.36 3.84
CA GLY A 520 15.15 -3.13 2.61
C GLY A 520 15.00 -4.63 2.85
N ILE A 521 15.82 -5.22 3.75
CA ILE A 521 15.74 -6.64 4.12
C ILE A 521 14.36 -6.98 4.71
N CYS A 522 13.88 -6.18 5.67
CA CYS A 522 12.55 -6.39 6.26
C CYS A 522 11.45 -6.30 5.20
N SER A 523 11.50 -5.30 4.32
CA SER A 523 10.53 -5.12 3.23
C SER A 523 10.54 -6.28 2.24
N MET A 524 11.72 -6.80 1.88
CA MET A 524 11.84 -7.98 1.01
C MET A 524 11.29 -9.23 1.68
N THR A 525 11.50 -9.41 2.99
CA THR A 525 10.86 -10.49 3.77
C THR A 525 9.34 -10.32 3.77
N GLY A 526 8.85 -9.10 3.88
CA GLY A 526 7.42 -8.79 3.74
C GLY A 526 6.86 -9.24 2.38
N ARG A 527 7.60 -9.06 1.28
CA ARG A 527 7.15 -9.52 -0.04
C ARG A 527 6.94 -11.04 -0.12
N MET A 528 7.66 -11.84 0.67
CA MET A 528 7.37 -13.28 0.78
C MET A 528 5.94 -13.51 1.32
N GLY A 529 5.49 -12.71 2.27
CA GLY A 529 4.10 -12.77 2.76
C GLY A 529 3.08 -12.46 1.66
N SER A 530 3.31 -11.43 0.84
CA SER A 530 2.41 -11.11 -0.27
C SER A 530 2.40 -12.17 -1.38
N ILE A 531 3.52 -12.88 -1.61
CA ILE A 531 3.60 -14.01 -2.56
C ILE A 531 2.76 -15.20 -2.08
N LEU A 532 2.74 -15.46 -0.77
CA LEU A 532 1.99 -16.57 -0.17
C LEU A 532 0.49 -16.28 -0.06
N SER A 533 0.12 -15.01 0.09
CA SER A 533 -1.26 -14.57 0.32
C SER A 533 -2.27 -15.08 -0.72
N PRO A 534 -2.01 -15.04 -2.05
CA PRO A 534 -2.94 -15.55 -3.06
C PRO A 534 -3.19 -17.05 -3.02
N GLN A 535 -2.38 -17.81 -2.28
CA GLN A 535 -2.58 -19.26 -2.11
C GLN A 535 -3.59 -19.60 -1.01
N THR A 536 -4.01 -18.62 -0.22
CA THR A 536 -4.93 -18.85 0.92
C THR A 536 -6.32 -19.39 0.51
N PRO A 537 -6.93 -19.06 -0.66
CA PRO A 537 -8.16 -19.69 -1.09
C PRO A 537 -8.05 -21.21 -1.32
N LEU A 538 -6.84 -21.74 -1.57
CA LEU A 538 -6.63 -23.20 -1.64
C LEU A 538 -6.76 -23.87 -0.27
N LEU A 539 -6.37 -23.16 0.79
CA LEU A 539 -6.54 -23.67 2.16
C LEU A 539 -8.02 -23.75 2.57
N ALA A 540 -8.86 -22.90 2.00
CA ALA A 540 -10.30 -22.96 2.21
C ALA A 540 -10.95 -24.24 1.64
N GLN A 541 -10.31 -24.92 0.69
CA GLN A 541 -10.77 -26.22 0.20
C GLN A 541 -10.62 -27.32 1.26
N ILE A 542 -9.62 -27.22 2.13
CA ILE A 542 -9.40 -28.19 3.22
C ILE A 542 -10.41 -27.89 4.33
N MET A 543 -10.51 -26.63 4.74
CA MET A 543 -11.45 -26.14 5.74
C MET A 543 -11.75 -24.66 5.48
N PRO A 544 -13.01 -24.25 5.28
CA PRO A 544 -13.37 -22.85 4.97
C PRO A 544 -12.84 -21.83 5.97
N ALA A 545 -12.72 -22.22 7.24
CA ALA A 545 -12.20 -21.39 8.32
C ALA A 545 -10.67 -21.21 8.32
N LEU A 546 -9.92 -22.12 7.65
CA LEU A 546 -8.47 -22.22 7.76
C LEU A 546 -7.70 -20.94 7.39
N PRO A 547 -8.05 -20.19 6.31
CA PRO A 547 -7.39 -18.94 6.00
C PRO A 547 -7.46 -17.92 7.14
N LEU A 548 -8.64 -17.71 7.71
CA LEU A 548 -8.84 -16.73 8.79
C LEU A 548 -8.18 -17.16 10.11
N ILE A 549 -8.15 -18.46 10.41
CA ILE A 549 -7.43 -19.00 11.54
C ILE A 549 -5.93 -18.73 11.39
N LEU A 550 -5.39 -18.97 10.20
CA LEU A 550 -3.98 -18.73 9.90
C LEU A 550 -3.63 -17.24 10.02
N PHE A 551 -4.46 -16.34 9.46
CA PHE A 551 -4.28 -14.89 9.60
C PHE A 551 -4.33 -14.46 11.07
N GLY A 552 -5.28 -14.99 11.83
CA GLY A 552 -5.44 -14.71 13.26
C GLY A 552 -4.23 -15.15 14.08
N CYS A 553 -3.78 -16.40 13.92
CA CYS A 553 -2.63 -16.94 14.63
C CYS A 553 -1.33 -16.20 14.30
N MET A 554 -1.10 -15.90 13.02
CA MET A 554 0.08 -15.13 12.59
C MET A 554 0.06 -13.71 13.17
N SER A 555 -1.09 -13.02 13.14
CA SER A 555 -1.23 -11.68 13.73
C SER A 555 -1.01 -11.68 15.23
N LEU A 556 -1.58 -12.64 15.98
CA LEU A 556 -1.34 -12.77 17.42
C LEU A 556 0.14 -13.02 17.73
N SER A 557 0.79 -13.90 16.96
CA SER A 557 2.21 -14.19 17.12
C SER A 557 3.08 -12.95 16.88
N ALA A 558 2.79 -12.17 15.83
CA ALA A 558 3.49 -10.93 15.53
C ALA A 558 3.24 -9.86 16.61
N GLY A 559 1.99 -9.76 17.11
CA GLY A 559 1.64 -8.85 18.20
C GLY A 559 2.38 -9.16 19.50
N LEU A 560 2.48 -10.42 19.88
CA LEU A 560 3.27 -10.85 21.06
C LEU A 560 4.77 -10.60 20.84
N LEU A 561 5.29 -10.92 19.65
CA LEU A 561 6.69 -10.73 19.32
C LEU A 561 7.07 -9.24 19.32
N SER A 562 6.19 -8.36 18.88
CA SER A 562 6.42 -6.91 18.83
C SER A 562 6.55 -6.28 20.24
N LEU A 563 6.07 -6.95 21.30
CA LEU A 563 6.27 -6.51 22.68
C LEU A 563 7.73 -6.56 23.15
N ILE A 564 8.60 -7.32 22.46
CA ILE A 564 10.04 -7.39 22.75
C ILE A 564 10.75 -6.06 22.37
N PHE A 565 10.20 -5.30 21.42
CA PHE A 565 10.81 -4.07 20.96
C PHE A 565 10.78 -2.97 22.03
N PRO A 566 11.80 -2.08 22.08
CA PRO A 566 11.79 -0.90 22.93
C PRO A 566 10.86 0.18 22.38
N GLU A 567 10.27 1.04 23.23
CA GLU A 567 9.55 2.22 22.75
C GLU A 567 10.52 3.25 22.13
N THR A 568 10.13 3.85 20.99
CA THR A 568 10.95 4.81 20.27
C THR A 568 10.39 6.24 20.29
N LEU A 569 9.19 6.43 20.86
CA LEU A 569 8.58 7.76 20.98
C LEU A 569 9.47 8.70 21.79
N GLY A 570 9.79 9.86 21.22
CA GLY A 570 10.61 10.89 21.88
C GLY A 570 12.10 10.56 22.01
N THR A 571 12.57 9.40 21.49
CA THR A 571 13.99 9.07 21.49
C THR A 571 14.71 9.69 20.28
N LYS A 572 15.97 10.10 20.47
CA LYS A 572 16.81 10.52 19.35
C LYS A 572 17.06 9.32 18.44
N LEU A 573 17.01 9.54 17.13
CA LEU A 573 17.35 8.50 16.16
C LEU A 573 18.80 8.04 16.36
N PRO A 574 19.06 6.72 16.49
CA PRO A 574 20.40 6.21 16.73
C PRO A 574 21.29 6.41 15.48
N ASP A 575 22.51 6.87 15.70
CA ASP A 575 23.52 7.03 14.66
C ASP A 575 24.47 5.84 14.59
N THR A 576 24.64 5.13 15.73
CA THR A 576 25.54 3.97 15.86
C THR A 576 24.80 2.74 16.36
N VAL A 577 25.42 1.56 16.14
CA VAL A 577 24.87 0.27 16.63
C VAL A 577 24.76 0.26 18.16
N GLY A 578 25.74 0.82 18.87
CA GLY A 578 25.72 0.88 20.33
C GLY A 578 24.58 1.78 20.87
N GLU A 579 24.29 2.92 20.23
CA GLU A 579 23.14 3.74 20.59
C GLU A 579 21.82 3.00 20.32
N ALA A 580 21.72 2.30 19.19
CA ALA A 580 20.54 1.50 18.87
C ALA A 580 20.29 0.40 19.90
N GLU A 581 21.33 -0.31 20.37
CA GLU A 581 21.21 -1.34 21.41
C GLU A 581 20.68 -0.80 22.74
N ASN A 582 20.99 0.46 23.03
CA ASN A 582 20.62 1.12 24.29
C ASN A 582 19.26 1.81 24.28
N ILE A 583 18.55 1.83 23.13
CA ILE A 583 17.17 2.35 23.08
C ILE A 583 16.30 1.58 24.11
N GLY A 584 15.63 2.36 24.98
CA GLY A 584 14.75 1.82 26.03
C GLY A 584 15.44 1.36 27.31
N LYS A 585 16.77 1.47 27.42
CA LYS A 585 17.45 1.27 28.70
C LYS A 585 17.46 2.60 29.46
N PRO A 586 17.24 2.60 30.80
CA PRO A 586 17.37 3.81 31.60
C PRO A 586 18.80 4.33 31.46
N GLN A 587 18.95 5.61 31.09
CA GLN A 587 20.26 6.28 31.10
C GLN A 587 20.76 6.28 32.53
N LEU A 588 21.72 5.40 32.85
CA LEU A 588 22.53 5.51 34.05
C LEU A 588 23.25 6.84 33.94
N LYS A 589 22.98 7.76 34.90
CA LYS A 589 23.57 9.09 35.00
C LYS A 589 25.08 8.99 34.82
N GLN A 590 25.58 9.46 33.71
CA GLN A 590 26.99 9.65 33.40
C GLN A 590 27.55 10.93 34.04
N ASP A 591 26.82 11.51 35.01
CA ASP A 591 27.18 12.78 35.67
C ASP A 591 28.15 12.63 36.87
N ALA A 592 28.88 11.52 36.96
CA ALA A 592 29.74 11.27 38.14
C ALA A 592 31.24 11.17 37.83
N GLN A 593 31.72 11.55 36.64
CA GLN A 593 33.16 11.40 36.32
C GLN A 593 33.87 12.65 35.84
N ASP A 594 33.22 13.84 35.76
CA ASP A 594 33.89 15.10 35.45
C ASP A 594 33.83 16.09 36.63
N SER A 595 34.29 15.67 37.80
CA SER A 595 34.74 16.59 38.83
C SER A 595 36.29 16.59 38.79
N PRO A 596 36.96 17.68 38.37
CA PRO A 596 38.41 17.77 38.50
C PRO A 596 38.76 17.94 39.97
N SER A 597 39.56 16.98 40.47
CA SER A 597 40.32 17.11 41.74
C SER A 597 41.46 18.08 41.61
#